data_96d8a86d15cc3d1f02385eb3d71fc1a4
#
_entry.id   96d8a86d15cc3d1f02385eb3d71fc1a4
#
_cell.length_a   1.000
_cell.length_b   1.000
_cell.length_c   1.000
_cell.angle_alpha   90.00
_cell.angle_beta   90.00
_cell.angle_gamma   90.00
#
_symmetry.space_group_name_H-M   'P 1'
#
loop_
_entity.id
_entity.type
_entity.pdbx_description
1 polymer ?
#
loop_
_entity_poly.entity_id
_entity_poly.type
_entity_poly.pdbx_seq_one_letter_code
_entity_poly.pdbx_strand_id
1 'polypeptide(L)'
;MSRQILPLILASSILAISACTTHTSGKVKDDSTLSGETKQLEKVGAAYTGPQYTIGIIQFDNKAPAKVSGVGEAAATILRTQLETAGLKAILLDENSLKEREKLVALQQSGVVKIGQKDAASGFDALDYRLSGAITAYSEVEEGIDAIVFQKKTVVARVTVDYAFIDITTGKPIVAESGAGEYRKTTTGALGFGAKSTFDPNLRDGALRDALGKATEKVIRKLSNMPFQGKILAVDNRSVFLKAGTRSQLKNGTQLDVYHVGEALRDPDSGEILGYKENKIGIIQINNHQNENLSEASIVS
;
A
#
# COMPACT_ATOMS: atom_id res chain seq x y z
N MET A 1 70.95 9.98 -57.06
CA MET A 1 70.69 10.59 -55.71
C MET A 1 69.23 10.80 -55.53
N SER A 2 68.56 9.84 -54.90
CA SER A 2 67.10 9.83 -54.71
C SER A 2 66.78 10.30 -53.26
N ARG A 3 66.05 11.41 -53.14
CA ARG A 3 65.53 11.91 -51.86
C ARG A 3 64.12 11.34 -51.65
N GLN A 4 64.00 10.46 -50.66
CA GLN A 4 62.71 10.01 -50.19
C GLN A 4 62.13 11.06 -49.29
N ILE A 5 60.90 11.52 -49.55
CA ILE A 5 60.08 12.39 -48.70
C ILE A 5 59.13 11.50 -47.92
N LEU A 6 59.26 11.50 -46.59
CA LEU A 6 58.40 10.76 -45.63
C LEU A 6 57.17 11.60 -45.33
N PRO A 7 55.94 11.12 -45.53
CA PRO A 7 54.74 11.88 -45.08
C PRO A 7 54.52 11.76 -43.58
N LEU A 8 54.44 12.90 -42.96
CA LEU A 8 54.06 13.05 -41.54
C LEU A 8 52.56 12.82 -41.38
N ILE A 9 52.17 11.68 -40.84
CA ILE A 9 50.75 11.39 -40.50
C ILE A 9 50.43 12.09 -39.19
N LEU A 10 49.60 13.14 -39.29
CA LEU A 10 49.06 13.87 -38.16
C LEU A 10 47.87 13.06 -37.60
N ALA A 11 48.10 12.31 -36.54
CA ALA A 11 47.04 11.60 -35.82
C ALA A 11 46.20 12.62 -35.00
N SER A 12 45.03 12.96 -35.55
CA SER A 12 44.04 13.79 -34.86
C SER A 12 43.36 12.97 -33.80
N SER A 13 43.76 13.15 -32.52
CA SER A 13 43.13 12.54 -31.37
C SER A 13 41.79 13.24 -31.13
N ILE A 14 40.69 12.63 -31.53
CA ILE A 14 39.35 13.05 -31.15
C ILE A 14 39.17 12.72 -29.68
N LEU A 15 39.32 13.69 -28.80
CA LEU A 15 38.93 13.58 -27.38
C LEU A 15 37.41 13.51 -27.30
N ALA A 16 36.85 12.33 -27.17
CA ALA A 16 35.44 12.16 -26.85
C ALA A 16 35.20 12.69 -25.44
N ILE A 17 34.58 13.85 -25.32
CA ILE A 17 34.12 14.42 -24.05
C ILE A 17 32.95 13.55 -23.62
N SER A 18 33.21 12.61 -22.69
CA SER A 18 32.15 11.84 -22.04
C SER A 18 31.31 12.79 -21.19
N ALA A 19 30.13 13.13 -21.67
CA ALA A 19 29.17 13.91 -20.90
C ALA A 19 28.82 13.18 -19.60
N CYS A 20 28.85 13.89 -18.47
CA CYS A 20 28.39 13.39 -17.20
C CYS A 20 26.95 12.94 -17.33
N THR A 21 26.69 11.64 -17.19
CA THR A 21 25.33 11.10 -17.17
C THR A 21 24.91 10.86 -15.74
N THR A 22 23.82 11.49 -15.32
CA THR A 22 23.17 11.21 -14.04
C THR A 22 22.16 10.11 -14.26
N HIS A 23 22.43 8.94 -13.70
CA HIS A 23 21.48 7.85 -13.69
C HIS A 23 20.72 7.85 -12.37
N THR A 24 19.42 8.02 -12.48
CA THR A 24 18.51 7.78 -11.36
C THR A 24 17.90 6.41 -11.58
N SER A 25 18.26 5.44 -10.74
CA SER A 25 17.58 4.14 -10.69
C SER A 25 16.25 4.32 -9.98
N GLY A 26 15.39 5.11 -10.58
CA GLY A 26 14.29 5.70 -9.84
C GLY A 26 12.94 5.09 -10.08
N LYS A 27 12.86 4.11 -10.92
CA LYS A 27 11.63 3.33 -10.96
C LYS A 27 11.77 2.23 -9.94
N VAL A 28 10.92 2.27 -8.92
CA VAL A 28 10.89 1.28 -7.83
C VAL A 28 10.97 -0.14 -8.39
N LYS A 29 10.31 -0.42 -9.50
CA LYS A 29 10.29 -1.72 -10.18
C LYS A 29 11.60 -2.12 -10.89
N ASP A 30 12.48 -1.16 -11.15
CA ASP A 30 13.72 -1.39 -11.90
C ASP A 30 14.95 -1.46 -10.99
N ASP A 31 14.77 -1.19 -9.68
CA ASP A 31 15.82 -1.28 -8.69
C ASP A 31 16.04 -2.73 -8.26
N SER A 32 17.30 -3.17 -8.27
CA SER A 32 17.67 -4.53 -7.85
C SER A 32 17.44 -4.79 -6.35
N THR A 33 17.33 -3.72 -5.56
CA THR A 33 17.06 -3.79 -4.12
C THR A 33 15.58 -3.98 -3.78
N LEU A 34 14.70 -3.74 -4.77
CA LEU A 34 13.27 -3.95 -4.57
C LEU A 34 12.93 -5.42 -4.45
N SER A 35 12.07 -5.74 -3.51
CA SER A 35 11.56 -7.10 -3.37
C SER A 35 10.78 -7.53 -4.61
N GLY A 36 10.79 -8.84 -4.89
CA GLY A 36 10.01 -9.41 -5.99
C GLY A 36 8.52 -9.12 -5.82
N GLU A 37 8.05 -9.07 -4.58
CA GLU A 37 6.67 -8.78 -4.21
C GLU A 37 6.29 -7.34 -4.55
N THR A 38 7.12 -6.36 -4.21
CA THR A 38 6.89 -4.95 -4.55
C THR A 38 6.86 -4.76 -6.07
N LYS A 39 7.76 -5.44 -6.80
CA LYS A 39 7.76 -5.41 -8.27
C LYS A 39 6.51 -6.03 -8.89
N GLN A 40 5.97 -7.08 -8.29
CA GLN A 40 4.72 -7.69 -8.73
C GLN A 40 3.53 -6.77 -8.47
N LEU A 41 3.46 -6.14 -7.31
CA LEU A 41 2.39 -5.20 -6.95
C LEU A 41 2.29 -4.06 -7.96
N GLU A 42 3.43 -3.52 -8.41
CA GLU A 42 3.47 -2.47 -9.43
C GLU A 42 3.07 -2.95 -10.83
N LYS A 43 3.39 -4.20 -11.17
CA LYS A 43 3.13 -4.76 -12.51
C LYS A 43 1.68 -5.17 -12.72
N VAL A 44 1.02 -5.67 -11.69
CA VAL A 44 -0.25 -6.39 -11.84
C VAL A 44 -1.47 -5.48 -11.66
N GLY A 45 -1.29 -4.24 -11.21
CA GLY A 45 -2.39 -3.28 -11.02
C GLY A 45 -3.31 -3.67 -9.85
N ALA A 46 -4.06 -4.74 -9.95
CA ALA A 46 -4.89 -5.27 -8.87
C ALA A 46 -4.37 -6.64 -8.43
N ALA A 47 -3.51 -6.66 -7.41
CA ALA A 47 -2.97 -7.92 -6.87
C ALA A 47 -3.96 -8.65 -5.96
N TYR A 48 -4.97 -7.92 -5.44
CA TYR A 48 -5.97 -8.44 -4.52
C TYR A 48 -7.28 -8.76 -5.24
N THR A 49 -7.73 -9.99 -5.12
CA THR A 49 -8.97 -10.48 -5.76
C THR A 49 -10.03 -10.93 -4.76
N GLY A 50 -9.80 -10.69 -3.47
CA GLY A 50 -10.75 -11.00 -2.41
C GLY A 50 -11.77 -9.87 -2.18
N PRO A 51 -12.56 -9.96 -1.10
CA PRO A 51 -13.56 -8.94 -0.75
C PRO A 51 -12.96 -7.55 -0.63
N GLN A 52 -13.62 -6.54 -1.20
CA GLN A 52 -13.16 -5.17 -1.14
C GLN A 52 -13.40 -4.58 0.25
N TYR A 53 -12.40 -4.66 1.10
CA TYR A 53 -12.41 -4.05 2.43
C TYR A 53 -12.13 -2.55 2.38
N THR A 54 -12.68 -1.84 3.36
CA THR A 54 -12.43 -0.41 3.58
C THR A 54 -11.41 -0.25 4.70
N ILE A 55 -10.24 0.31 4.37
CA ILE A 55 -9.10 0.47 5.27
C ILE A 55 -8.94 1.94 5.65
N GLY A 56 -9.04 2.26 6.94
CA GLY A 56 -8.69 3.57 7.46
C GLY A 56 -7.18 3.70 7.67
N ILE A 57 -6.56 4.71 7.10
CA ILE A 57 -5.14 4.99 7.27
C ILE A 57 -4.99 6.19 8.19
N ILE A 58 -4.31 5.99 9.33
CA ILE A 58 -3.91 7.07 10.22
C ILE A 58 -2.57 7.63 9.75
N GLN A 59 -2.37 8.93 9.88
CA GLN A 59 -1.09 9.56 9.60
C GLN A 59 0.03 8.87 10.39
N PHE A 60 1.15 8.61 9.72
CA PHE A 60 2.30 7.96 10.35
C PHE A 60 3.10 8.96 11.19
N ASP A 61 3.49 8.53 12.37
CA ASP A 61 4.38 9.30 13.22
C ASP A 61 5.81 9.32 12.65
N ASN A 62 6.48 10.46 12.73
CA ASN A 62 7.91 10.51 12.46
C ASN A 62 8.70 10.38 13.78
N LYS A 63 9.18 9.17 14.05
CA LYS A 63 10.02 8.82 15.21
C LYS A 63 11.49 8.64 14.85
N ALA A 64 11.86 8.82 13.57
CA ALA A 64 13.25 8.74 13.15
C ALA A 64 14.09 9.85 13.84
N PRO A 65 15.35 9.57 14.22
CA PRO A 65 16.25 10.58 14.77
C PRO A 65 16.46 11.77 13.84
N ALA A 66 16.54 11.51 12.53
CA ALA A 66 16.53 12.54 11.50
C ALA A 66 15.09 13.01 11.28
N LYS A 67 14.72 14.14 11.85
CA LYS A 67 13.36 14.69 11.70
C LYS A 67 13.18 15.30 10.31
N VAL A 68 12.59 14.55 9.42
CA VAL A 68 12.20 15.01 8.07
C VAL A 68 10.75 15.46 8.11
N SER A 69 10.50 16.73 7.75
CA SER A 69 9.14 17.28 7.73
C SER A 69 8.27 16.58 6.68
N GLY A 70 6.98 16.36 7.00
CA GLY A 70 5.97 15.86 6.06
C GLY A 70 6.09 14.36 5.71
N VAL A 71 7.05 13.64 6.27
CA VAL A 71 7.29 12.22 5.90
C VAL A 71 6.14 11.31 6.32
N GLY A 72 5.48 11.59 7.43
CA GLY A 72 4.33 10.82 7.90
C GLY A 72 3.09 10.97 7.02
N GLU A 73 2.85 12.20 6.55
CA GLU A 73 1.77 12.51 5.60
C GLU A 73 2.06 11.87 4.22
N ALA A 74 3.30 11.99 3.75
CA ALA A 74 3.75 11.32 2.53
C ALA A 74 3.57 9.80 2.61
N ALA A 75 3.90 9.18 3.75
CA ALA A 75 3.71 7.75 3.98
C ALA A 75 2.24 7.34 3.88
N ALA A 76 1.34 8.06 4.53
CA ALA A 76 -0.09 7.78 4.47
C ALA A 76 -0.65 7.92 3.05
N THR A 77 -0.22 8.94 2.30
CA THR A 77 -0.63 9.18 0.90
C THR A 77 -0.12 8.08 -0.03
N ILE A 78 1.15 7.68 0.10
CA ILE A 78 1.75 6.60 -0.70
C ILE A 78 1.02 5.29 -0.43
N LEU A 79 0.77 4.98 0.83
CA LEU A 79 0.10 3.76 1.24
C LEU A 79 -1.34 3.69 0.73
N ARG A 80 -2.08 4.80 0.81
CA ARG A 80 -3.40 4.91 0.20
C ARG A 80 -3.36 4.55 -1.28
N THR A 81 -2.46 5.18 -2.04
CA THR A 81 -2.33 4.94 -3.48
C THR A 81 -2.00 3.47 -3.78
N GLN A 82 -1.11 2.85 -3.00
CA GLN A 82 -0.72 1.46 -3.19
C GLN A 82 -1.87 0.49 -2.88
N LEU A 83 -2.62 0.70 -1.80
CA LEU A 83 -3.78 -0.11 -1.45
C LEU A 83 -4.91 0.01 -2.48
N GLU A 84 -5.19 1.24 -2.95
CA GLU A 84 -6.20 1.47 -3.99
C GLU A 84 -5.79 0.83 -5.32
N THR A 85 -4.52 0.93 -5.71
CA THR A 85 -3.98 0.26 -6.90
C THR A 85 -4.08 -1.26 -6.79
N ALA A 86 -3.96 -1.79 -5.58
CA ALA A 86 -4.12 -3.22 -5.32
C ALA A 86 -5.58 -3.70 -5.29
N GLY A 87 -6.57 -2.82 -5.41
CA GLY A 87 -7.99 -3.17 -5.44
C GLY A 87 -8.73 -3.05 -4.10
N LEU A 88 -8.09 -2.50 -3.08
CA LEU A 88 -8.69 -2.21 -1.77
C LEU A 88 -9.21 -0.77 -1.74
N LYS A 89 -10.15 -0.47 -0.85
CA LYS A 89 -10.62 0.89 -0.60
C LYS A 89 -9.86 1.47 0.58
N ALA A 90 -9.15 2.58 0.37
CA ALA A 90 -8.36 3.22 1.41
C ALA A 90 -8.84 4.65 1.70
N ILE A 91 -8.91 5.01 2.97
CA ILE A 91 -9.44 6.29 3.44
C ILE A 91 -8.44 6.89 4.42
N LEU A 92 -7.97 8.11 4.13
CA LEU A 92 -7.14 8.84 5.08
C LEU A 92 -7.98 9.35 6.26
N LEU A 93 -7.49 9.12 7.47
CA LEU A 93 -8.10 9.56 8.73
C LEU A 93 -7.30 10.71 9.36
N ASP A 94 -6.86 11.66 8.53
CA ASP A 94 -6.26 12.91 8.98
C ASP A 94 -7.36 13.97 9.26
N GLU A 95 -6.97 15.00 10.01
CA GLU A 95 -7.90 16.05 10.43
C GLU A 95 -8.57 16.78 9.25
N ASN A 96 -7.82 17.01 8.16
CA ASN A 96 -8.35 17.69 6.97
C ASN A 96 -9.37 16.82 6.25
N SER A 97 -9.06 15.55 6.04
CA SER A 97 -9.97 14.60 5.41
C SER A 97 -11.25 14.38 6.24
N LEU A 98 -11.15 14.40 7.56
CA LEU A 98 -12.32 14.34 8.44
C LEU A 98 -13.17 15.60 8.32
N LYS A 99 -12.57 16.79 8.36
CA LYS A 99 -13.29 18.07 8.17
C LYS A 99 -13.96 18.19 6.81
N GLU A 100 -13.31 17.71 5.73
CA GLU A 100 -13.93 17.68 4.39
C GLU A 100 -15.17 16.78 4.37
N ARG A 101 -15.08 15.63 5.04
CA ARG A 101 -16.22 14.71 5.15
C ARG A 101 -17.37 15.32 5.94
N GLU A 102 -17.11 15.97 7.07
CA GLU A 102 -18.12 16.68 7.84
C GLU A 102 -18.82 17.75 7.00
N LYS A 103 -18.07 18.52 6.21
CA LYS A 103 -18.63 19.51 5.26
C LYS A 103 -19.52 18.85 4.20
N LEU A 104 -19.09 17.74 3.63
CA LEU A 104 -19.89 16.99 2.65
C LEU A 104 -21.20 16.47 3.26
N VAL A 105 -21.16 15.94 4.49
CA VAL A 105 -22.36 15.51 5.21
C VAL A 105 -23.30 16.70 5.45
N ALA A 106 -22.79 17.82 5.89
CA ALA A 106 -23.57 19.04 6.11
C ALA A 106 -24.21 19.54 4.79
N LEU A 107 -23.50 19.52 3.67
CA LEU A 107 -24.01 19.87 2.34
C LEU A 107 -25.08 18.88 1.85
N GLN A 108 -24.94 17.60 2.13
CA GLN A 108 -25.96 16.59 1.83
C GLN A 108 -27.23 16.83 2.65
N GLN A 109 -27.10 17.12 3.95
CA GLN A 109 -28.21 17.40 4.84
C GLN A 109 -28.94 18.71 4.47
N SER A 110 -28.21 19.71 3.94
CA SER A 110 -28.80 20.98 3.47
C SER A 110 -29.52 20.87 2.11
N GLY A 111 -29.47 19.72 1.43
CA GLY A 111 -30.08 19.52 0.12
C GLY A 111 -29.32 20.17 -1.06
N VAL A 112 -28.18 20.81 -0.81
CA VAL A 112 -27.34 21.45 -1.84
C VAL A 112 -26.69 20.40 -2.76
N VAL A 113 -26.36 19.24 -2.22
CA VAL A 113 -25.82 18.10 -2.98
C VAL A 113 -26.89 17.04 -3.10
N LYS A 114 -27.14 16.58 -4.34
CA LYS A 114 -28.08 15.46 -4.56
C LYS A 114 -27.56 14.21 -3.84
N ILE A 115 -28.34 13.75 -2.87
CA ILE A 115 -28.14 12.45 -2.25
C ILE A 115 -28.66 11.42 -3.27
N GLY A 116 -27.79 10.49 -3.71
CA GLY A 116 -28.32 9.27 -4.31
C GLY A 116 -29.26 8.60 -3.32
N GLN A 117 -30.26 7.86 -3.75
CA GLN A 117 -31.38 7.28 -2.98
C GLN A 117 -31.01 6.44 -1.72
N LYS A 118 -29.91 6.73 -1.07
CA LYS A 118 -29.47 6.05 0.17
C LYS A 118 -29.57 7.04 1.33
N ASP A 119 -30.14 6.57 2.41
CA ASP A 119 -30.34 7.30 3.67
C ASP A 119 -29.14 8.18 4.03
N ALA A 120 -29.39 9.46 4.22
CA ALA A 120 -28.39 10.49 4.52
C ALA A 120 -27.56 10.22 5.79
N ALA A 121 -27.99 9.27 6.63
CA ALA A 121 -27.29 8.88 7.84
C ALA A 121 -26.10 7.92 7.63
N SER A 122 -25.96 7.33 6.42
CA SER A 122 -24.92 6.32 6.14
C SER A 122 -23.84 6.79 5.15
N GLY A 123 -23.60 8.08 5.06
CA GLY A 123 -22.76 8.73 4.04
C GLY A 123 -21.31 8.24 3.90
N PHE A 124 -20.82 7.36 4.77
CA PHE A 124 -19.48 6.78 4.68
C PHE A 124 -19.52 5.28 4.94
N ASP A 125 -18.82 4.53 4.11
CA ASP A 125 -18.63 3.11 4.37
C ASP A 125 -17.95 2.93 5.73
N ALA A 126 -18.49 2.01 6.52
CA ALA A 126 -17.84 1.61 7.76
C ALA A 126 -16.46 1.04 7.44
N LEU A 127 -15.48 1.37 8.29
CA LEU A 127 -14.16 0.82 8.18
C LEU A 127 -14.16 -0.64 8.65
N ASP A 128 -13.52 -1.50 7.88
CA ASP A 128 -13.28 -2.90 8.26
C ASP A 128 -11.97 -3.02 9.04
N TYR A 129 -10.95 -2.29 8.59
CA TYR A 129 -9.60 -2.32 9.16
C TYR A 129 -9.02 -0.92 9.34
N ARG A 130 -8.03 -0.84 10.22
CA ARG A 130 -7.21 0.35 10.44
C ARG A 130 -5.75 0.03 10.22
N LEU A 131 -5.04 0.90 9.52
CA LEU A 131 -3.61 0.84 9.34
C LEU A 131 -2.97 2.08 9.95
N SER A 132 -1.99 1.88 10.83
CA SER A 132 -1.25 2.93 11.51
C SER A 132 0.21 2.53 11.62
N GLY A 133 1.10 3.50 11.81
CA GLY A 133 2.52 3.19 11.95
C GLY A 133 3.38 4.40 12.28
N ALA A 134 4.69 4.17 12.24
CA ALA A 134 5.71 5.19 12.45
C ALA A 134 6.90 4.96 11.54
N ILE A 135 7.51 6.03 11.07
CA ILE A 135 8.84 5.99 10.46
C ILE A 135 9.85 6.01 11.60
N THR A 136 10.57 4.91 11.79
CA THR A 136 11.46 4.69 12.93
C THR A 136 12.92 4.90 12.60
N ALA A 137 13.30 4.78 11.33
CA ALA A 137 14.65 5.11 10.87
C ALA A 137 14.63 5.76 9.49
N TYR A 138 15.54 6.69 9.31
CA TYR A 138 15.89 7.27 8.02
C TYR A 138 17.39 7.54 7.99
N SER A 139 18.06 7.14 6.92
CA SER A 139 19.47 7.44 6.68
C SER A 139 19.76 7.60 5.20
N GLU A 140 20.73 8.46 4.89
CA GLU A 140 21.35 8.55 3.58
C GLU A 140 22.84 8.24 3.74
N VAL A 141 23.34 7.35 2.89
CA VAL A 141 24.75 6.94 2.88
C VAL A 141 25.30 7.16 1.50
N GLU A 142 26.48 7.78 1.42
CA GLU A 142 27.24 7.90 0.18
C GLU A 142 28.18 6.71 0.05
N GLU A 143 28.08 6.02 -1.07
CA GLU A 143 29.01 4.98 -1.52
C GLU A 143 29.74 5.53 -2.75
N GLY A 144 31.07 5.65 -2.71
CA GLY A 144 31.86 6.21 -3.80
C GLY A 144 33.00 5.31 -4.23
N ILE A 145 33.33 5.36 -5.52
CA ILE A 145 34.57 4.83 -6.08
C ILE A 145 35.26 5.99 -6.79
N ASP A 146 36.41 6.38 -6.27
CA ASP A 146 37.29 7.37 -6.89
C ASP A 146 38.41 6.64 -7.65
N ALA A 147 38.35 6.69 -8.97
CA ALA A 147 39.43 6.22 -9.83
C ALA A 147 40.08 7.42 -10.53
N ILE A 148 41.32 7.26 -10.94
CA ILE A 148 42.13 8.34 -11.56
C ILE A 148 41.45 9.00 -12.76
N VAL A 149 40.56 8.28 -13.45
CA VAL A 149 39.93 8.73 -14.70
C VAL A 149 38.43 8.97 -14.60
N PHE A 150 37.73 8.39 -13.60
CA PHE A 150 36.32 8.57 -13.40
C PHE A 150 35.93 8.49 -11.91
N GLN A 151 34.90 9.21 -11.56
CA GLN A 151 34.27 9.14 -10.23
C GLN A 151 32.86 8.56 -10.38
N LYS A 152 32.55 7.60 -9.53
CA LYS A 152 31.20 7.07 -9.40
C LYS A 152 30.74 7.28 -7.97
N LYS A 153 29.68 8.05 -7.79
CA LYS A 153 29.08 8.34 -6.51
C LYS A 153 27.66 7.78 -6.47
N THR A 154 27.36 6.96 -5.50
CA THR A 154 26.03 6.43 -5.27
C THR A 154 25.51 6.90 -3.92
N VAL A 155 24.37 7.56 -3.88
CA VAL A 155 23.68 7.90 -2.65
C VAL A 155 22.57 6.88 -2.44
N VAL A 156 22.51 6.30 -1.25
CA VAL A 156 21.55 5.28 -0.86
C VAL A 156 20.71 5.82 0.28
N ALA A 157 19.42 5.98 0.05
CA ALA A 157 18.46 6.29 1.11
C ALA A 157 17.85 5.00 1.66
N ARG A 158 17.76 4.91 2.99
CA ARG A 158 17.12 3.80 3.71
C ARG A 158 16.06 4.33 4.65
N VAL A 159 14.88 3.69 4.64
CA VAL A 159 13.75 4.02 5.50
C VAL A 159 13.30 2.75 6.20
N THR A 160 13.01 2.83 7.50
CA THR A 160 12.32 1.77 8.24
C THR A 160 10.97 2.30 8.72
N VAL A 161 9.94 1.51 8.48
CA VAL A 161 8.56 1.83 8.87
C VAL A 161 8.03 0.69 9.72
N ASP A 162 7.62 1.00 10.94
CA ASP A 162 6.87 0.08 11.78
C ASP A 162 5.38 0.32 11.56
N TYR A 163 4.60 -0.73 11.35
CA TYR A 163 3.18 -0.59 11.07
C TYR A 163 2.35 -1.70 11.71
N ALA A 164 1.09 -1.38 11.98
CA ALA A 164 0.09 -2.30 12.47
C ALA A 164 -1.18 -2.22 11.63
N PHE A 165 -1.63 -3.37 11.16
CA PHE A 165 -2.91 -3.57 10.49
C PHE A 165 -3.88 -4.24 11.46
N ILE A 166 -4.93 -3.55 11.84
CA ILE A 166 -5.79 -3.85 12.98
C ILE A 166 -7.22 -4.06 12.50
N ASP A 167 -7.84 -5.14 12.93
CA ASP A 167 -9.28 -5.36 12.78
C ASP A 167 -10.04 -4.44 13.73
N ILE A 168 -10.91 -3.59 13.19
CA ILE A 168 -11.66 -2.61 13.99
C ILE A 168 -12.70 -3.28 14.88
N THR A 169 -13.26 -4.41 14.47
CA THR A 169 -14.30 -5.11 15.22
C THR A 169 -13.74 -5.75 16.49
N THR A 170 -12.55 -6.35 16.38
CA THR A 170 -11.92 -7.05 17.50
C THR A 170 -10.88 -6.21 18.23
N GLY A 171 -10.38 -5.14 17.61
CA GLY A 171 -9.27 -4.33 18.11
C GLY A 171 -7.91 -5.05 18.05
N LYS A 172 -7.85 -6.28 17.53
CA LYS A 172 -6.62 -7.09 17.49
C LYS A 172 -5.80 -6.81 16.23
N PRO A 173 -4.46 -6.72 16.37
CA PRO A 173 -3.60 -6.62 15.20
C PRO A 173 -3.59 -7.92 14.42
N ILE A 174 -3.82 -7.83 13.11
CA ILE A 174 -3.72 -8.95 12.16
C ILE A 174 -2.29 -9.07 11.64
N VAL A 175 -1.63 -7.92 11.45
CA VAL A 175 -0.21 -7.78 11.11
C VAL A 175 0.37 -6.68 11.96
N ALA A 176 1.53 -6.91 12.56
CA ALA A 176 2.33 -5.89 13.23
C ALA A 176 3.80 -6.19 12.96
N GLU A 177 4.43 -5.40 12.10
CA GLU A 177 5.76 -5.68 11.59
C GLU A 177 6.52 -4.40 11.22
N SER A 178 7.80 -4.56 10.95
CA SER A 178 8.66 -3.52 10.37
C SER A 178 8.92 -3.80 8.89
N GLY A 179 8.83 -2.76 8.07
CA GLY A 179 9.24 -2.76 6.66
C GLY A 179 10.47 -1.89 6.47
N ALA A 180 11.50 -2.38 5.79
CA ALA A 180 12.65 -1.60 5.39
C ALA A 180 12.68 -1.41 3.88
N GLY A 181 12.85 -0.15 3.45
CA GLY A 181 12.97 0.22 2.05
C GLY A 181 14.30 0.89 1.74
N GLU A 182 14.76 0.72 0.51
CA GLU A 182 16.00 1.28 0.02
C GLU A 182 15.80 1.87 -1.39
N TYR A 183 16.45 2.99 -1.64
CA TYR A 183 16.46 3.62 -2.95
C TYR A 183 17.83 4.20 -3.26
N ARG A 184 18.31 4.03 -4.51
CA ARG A 184 19.68 4.39 -4.93
C ARG A 184 19.67 5.39 -6.08
N LYS A 185 20.59 6.36 -6.00
CA LYS A 185 20.90 7.28 -7.10
C LYS A 185 22.40 7.25 -7.37
N THR A 186 22.76 6.88 -8.57
CA THR A 186 24.17 6.85 -9.01
C THR A 186 24.44 8.03 -9.94
N THR A 187 25.53 8.75 -9.67
CA THR A 187 26.04 9.82 -10.50
C THR A 187 27.46 9.48 -10.94
N THR A 188 27.73 9.54 -12.23
CA THR A 188 29.07 9.34 -12.79
C THR A 188 29.61 10.65 -13.34
N GLY A 189 30.87 10.97 -13.04
CA GLY A 189 31.57 12.17 -13.51
C GLY A 189 32.93 11.86 -14.08
N ALA A 190 33.43 12.71 -15.00
CA ALA A 190 34.81 12.70 -15.47
C ALA A 190 35.68 13.64 -14.64
N LEU A 191 36.99 13.46 -14.70
CA LEU A 191 37.99 14.25 -13.98
C LEU A 191 37.76 15.76 -14.09
N GLY A 192 37.73 16.42 -12.92
CA GLY A 192 37.61 17.87 -12.82
C GLY A 192 36.19 18.45 -12.72
N PHE A 193 35.16 17.64 -13.01
CA PHE A 193 33.75 18.02 -12.82
C PHE A 193 33.11 17.07 -11.81
N GLY A 194 33.37 17.35 -10.52
CA GLY A 194 32.85 16.55 -9.42
C GLY A 194 31.31 16.48 -9.44
N ALA A 195 30.76 15.29 -9.26
CA ALA A 195 29.34 15.12 -9.01
C ALA A 195 28.96 15.77 -7.67
N LYS A 196 28.33 16.95 -7.73
CA LYS A 196 27.77 17.54 -6.51
C LYS A 196 26.62 16.68 -6.03
N SER A 197 26.74 16.13 -4.83
CA SER A 197 25.62 15.54 -4.12
C SER A 197 24.73 16.69 -3.68
N THR A 198 23.57 16.80 -4.32
CA THR A 198 22.51 17.69 -3.86
C THR A 198 21.47 16.81 -3.18
N PHE A 199 20.96 17.23 -2.03
CA PHE A 199 19.81 16.60 -1.40
C PHE A 199 18.72 16.38 -2.46
N ASP A 200 18.31 15.14 -2.64
CA ASP A 200 17.27 14.77 -3.61
C ASP A 200 16.06 14.19 -2.87
N PRO A 201 14.95 14.96 -2.78
CA PRO A 201 13.74 14.49 -2.13
C PRO A 201 13.23 13.16 -2.70
N ASN A 202 13.52 12.86 -3.97
CA ASN A 202 13.10 11.61 -4.60
C ASN A 202 13.77 10.37 -4.00
N LEU A 203 14.98 10.52 -3.43
CA LEU A 203 15.66 9.41 -2.74
C LEU A 203 14.85 8.92 -1.54
N ARG A 204 14.41 9.85 -0.71
CA ARG A 204 13.58 9.56 0.45
C ARG A 204 12.25 8.94 0.05
N ASP A 205 11.57 9.56 -0.90
CA ASP A 205 10.25 9.11 -1.35
C ASP A 205 10.32 7.74 -2.03
N GLY A 206 11.42 7.46 -2.76
CA GLY A 206 11.68 6.15 -3.34
C GLY A 206 11.88 5.06 -2.28
N ALA A 207 12.69 5.32 -1.25
CA ALA A 207 12.91 4.38 -0.15
C ALA A 207 11.62 4.15 0.67
N LEU A 208 10.82 5.22 0.88
CA LEU A 208 9.55 5.13 1.57
C LEU A 208 8.54 4.29 0.77
N ARG A 209 8.47 4.48 -0.56
CA ARG A 209 7.62 3.67 -1.44
C ARG A 209 7.99 2.20 -1.43
N ASP A 210 9.28 1.87 -1.40
CA ASP A 210 9.74 0.48 -1.30
C ASP A 210 9.36 -0.14 0.05
N ALA A 211 9.57 0.57 1.17
CA ALA A 211 9.18 0.10 2.49
C ALA A 211 7.66 -0.17 2.60
N LEU A 212 6.87 0.80 2.13
CA LEU A 212 5.40 0.71 2.17
C LEU A 212 4.85 -0.30 1.16
N GLY A 213 5.51 -0.50 0.01
CA GLY A 213 5.18 -1.55 -0.95
C GLY A 213 5.27 -2.95 -0.32
N LYS A 214 6.34 -3.20 0.43
CA LYS A 214 6.51 -4.45 1.19
C LYS A 214 5.44 -4.62 2.26
N ALA A 215 5.08 -3.53 2.96
CA ALA A 215 4.00 -3.54 3.94
C ALA A 215 2.64 -3.85 3.30
N THR A 216 2.33 -3.17 2.19
CA THR A 216 1.09 -3.38 1.42
C THR A 216 0.97 -4.83 0.93
N GLU A 217 2.04 -5.39 0.41
CA GLU A 217 2.07 -6.78 -0.06
C GLU A 217 1.76 -7.76 1.07
N LYS A 218 2.33 -7.56 2.26
CA LYS A 218 2.04 -8.41 3.44
C LYS A 218 0.58 -8.29 3.88
N VAL A 219 0.02 -7.08 3.89
CA VAL A 219 -1.41 -6.85 4.18
C VAL A 219 -2.29 -7.60 3.17
N ILE A 220 -2.01 -7.46 1.87
CA ILE A 220 -2.75 -8.14 0.80
C ILE A 220 -2.66 -9.65 0.95
N ARG A 221 -1.47 -10.19 1.17
CA ARG A 221 -1.26 -11.64 1.39
C ARG A 221 -2.06 -12.14 2.59
N LYS A 222 -2.10 -11.37 3.67
CA LYS A 222 -2.88 -11.74 4.86
C LYS A 222 -4.37 -11.73 4.56
N LEU A 223 -4.89 -10.69 3.93
CA LEU A 223 -6.30 -10.58 3.54
C LEU A 223 -6.72 -11.67 2.54
N SER A 224 -5.86 -12.01 1.58
CA SER A 224 -6.12 -13.05 0.57
C SER A 224 -6.23 -14.45 1.19
N ASN A 225 -5.58 -14.68 2.33
CA ASN A 225 -5.63 -15.95 3.05
C ASN A 225 -6.74 -16.01 4.12
N MET A 226 -7.49 -14.92 4.31
CA MET A 226 -8.61 -14.90 5.25
C MET A 226 -9.88 -15.44 4.56
N PRO A 227 -10.64 -16.31 5.24
CA PRO A 227 -11.94 -16.73 4.73
C PRO A 227 -12.88 -15.53 4.66
N PHE A 228 -13.75 -15.52 3.63
CA PHE A 228 -14.81 -14.52 3.58
C PHE A 228 -15.72 -14.64 4.81
N GLN A 229 -16.00 -13.51 5.43
CA GLN A 229 -16.97 -13.39 6.51
C GLN A 229 -18.01 -12.34 6.16
N GLY A 230 -19.27 -12.74 6.14
CA GLY A 230 -20.42 -11.86 5.91
C GLY A 230 -21.46 -12.04 6.99
N LYS A 231 -22.38 -11.08 7.09
CA LYS A 231 -23.52 -11.15 8.02
C LYS A 231 -24.80 -11.38 7.26
N ILE A 232 -25.63 -12.30 7.72
CA ILE A 232 -27.01 -12.45 7.26
C ILE A 232 -27.82 -11.28 7.82
N LEU A 233 -28.54 -10.60 6.94
CA LEU A 233 -29.36 -9.43 7.27
C LEU A 233 -30.80 -9.80 7.44
N ALA A 234 -31.32 -10.71 6.60
CA ALA A 234 -32.68 -11.20 6.64
C ALA A 234 -32.79 -12.58 6.01
N VAL A 235 -33.79 -13.32 6.42
CA VAL A 235 -34.21 -14.58 5.79
C VAL A 235 -35.70 -14.45 5.46
N ASP A 236 -36.05 -14.66 4.19
CA ASP A 236 -37.43 -14.69 3.73
C ASP A 236 -37.68 -16.00 2.98
N ASN A 237 -38.46 -16.89 3.61
CA ASN A 237 -38.67 -18.24 3.14
C ASN A 237 -37.37 -19.01 2.86
N ARG A 238 -37.01 -19.16 1.57
CA ARG A 238 -35.77 -19.81 1.13
C ARG A 238 -34.70 -18.82 0.65
N SER A 239 -35.00 -17.52 0.59
CA SER A 239 -34.08 -16.47 0.22
C SER A 239 -33.38 -15.93 1.46
N VAL A 240 -32.06 -15.79 1.35
CA VAL A 240 -31.20 -15.25 2.40
C VAL A 240 -30.54 -13.99 1.87
N PHE A 241 -30.72 -12.88 2.57
CA PHE A 241 -30.06 -11.61 2.25
C PHE A 241 -28.83 -11.43 3.13
N LEU A 242 -27.68 -11.20 2.52
CA LEU A 242 -26.43 -11.08 3.26
C LEU A 242 -25.64 -9.83 2.86
N LYS A 243 -24.87 -9.29 3.82
CA LYS A 243 -23.94 -8.18 3.61
C LYS A 243 -22.71 -8.72 2.86
N ALA A 244 -22.84 -8.77 1.52
CA ALA A 244 -21.78 -9.21 0.61
C ALA A 244 -21.72 -8.32 -0.63
N GLY A 245 -22.67 -8.34 -1.53
CA GLY A 245 -22.74 -7.53 -2.74
C GLY A 245 -21.60 -7.74 -3.73
N THR A 246 -21.52 -6.91 -4.78
CA THR A 246 -20.46 -7.00 -5.79
C THR A 246 -19.06 -6.72 -5.22
N ARG A 247 -18.97 -5.97 -4.12
CA ARG A 247 -17.71 -5.69 -3.42
C ARG A 247 -17.10 -6.92 -2.74
N SER A 248 -17.90 -7.95 -2.48
CA SER A 248 -17.39 -9.21 -1.92
C SER A 248 -16.58 -10.02 -2.93
N GLN A 249 -16.71 -9.73 -4.22
CA GLN A 249 -16.13 -10.45 -5.35
C GLN A 249 -16.50 -11.96 -5.38
N LEU A 250 -17.49 -12.37 -4.60
CA LEU A 250 -18.04 -13.71 -4.64
C LEU A 250 -18.73 -13.92 -5.98
N LYS A 251 -18.52 -15.07 -6.58
CA LYS A 251 -19.19 -15.41 -7.83
C LYS A 251 -20.59 -15.97 -7.53
N ASN A 252 -21.55 -15.74 -8.45
CA ASN A 252 -22.82 -16.45 -8.41
C ASN A 252 -22.55 -17.97 -8.43
N GLY A 253 -23.27 -18.71 -7.61
CA GLY A 253 -23.05 -20.14 -7.39
C GLY A 253 -22.06 -20.48 -6.27
N THR A 254 -21.35 -19.49 -5.69
CA THR A 254 -20.48 -19.73 -4.53
C THR A 254 -21.29 -20.21 -3.34
N GLN A 255 -20.87 -21.32 -2.73
CA GLN A 255 -21.47 -21.83 -1.50
C GLN A 255 -20.74 -21.27 -0.28
N LEU A 256 -21.51 -20.90 0.74
CA LEU A 256 -21.02 -20.37 2.00
C LEU A 256 -21.60 -21.16 3.15
N ASP A 257 -20.74 -21.53 4.09
CA ASP A 257 -21.16 -22.11 5.36
C ASP A 257 -21.79 -21.04 6.25
N VAL A 258 -22.90 -21.36 6.88
CA VAL A 258 -23.60 -20.49 7.82
C VAL A 258 -23.38 -20.97 9.24
N TYR A 259 -22.95 -20.05 10.09
CA TYR A 259 -22.71 -20.32 11.50
C TYR A 259 -23.63 -19.47 12.38
N HIS A 260 -24.16 -20.10 13.42
CA HIS A 260 -24.78 -19.37 14.53
C HIS A 260 -23.69 -19.00 15.52
N VAL A 261 -23.54 -17.70 15.78
CA VAL A 261 -22.60 -17.17 16.75
C VAL A 261 -23.29 -17.13 18.11
N GLY A 262 -22.85 -17.98 19.03
CA GLY A 262 -23.39 -18.10 20.37
C GLY A 262 -22.60 -17.29 21.41
N GLU A 263 -22.43 -17.89 22.60
CA GLU A 263 -21.80 -17.23 23.75
C GLU A 263 -20.32 -16.92 23.52
N ALA A 264 -19.87 -15.80 24.13
CA ALA A 264 -18.46 -15.45 24.15
C ALA A 264 -17.65 -16.42 25.02
N LEU A 265 -16.60 -16.97 24.47
CA LEU A 265 -15.63 -17.79 25.19
C LEU A 265 -14.59 -16.85 25.81
N ARG A 266 -14.58 -16.81 27.16
CA ARG A 266 -13.70 -15.93 27.91
C ARG A 266 -12.59 -16.72 28.57
N ASP A 267 -11.43 -16.10 28.60
CA ASP A 267 -10.31 -16.57 29.44
C ASP A 267 -10.73 -16.50 30.91
N PRO A 268 -10.61 -17.59 31.66
CA PRO A 268 -11.05 -17.63 33.06
C PRO A 268 -10.21 -16.74 33.99
N ASP A 269 -8.96 -16.47 33.64
CA ASP A 269 -8.01 -15.73 34.46
C ASP A 269 -8.06 -14.22 34.19
N SER A 270 -8.14 -13.83 32.90
CA SER A 270 -8.12 -12.43 32.46
C SER A 270 -9.52 -11.86 32.19
N GLY A 271 -10.53 -12.69 31.96
CA GLY A 271 -11.85 -12.30 31.47
C GLY A 271 -11.89 -11.86 30.01
N GLU A 272 -10.76 -11.90 29.30
CA GLU A 272 -10.66 -11.53 27.88
C GLU A 272 -11.51 -12.46 27.02
N ILE A 273 -12.19 -11.90 25.99
CA ILE A 273 -12.91 -12.70 24.99
C ILE A 273 -11.90 -13.31 24.03
N LEU A 274 -11.75 -14.64 24.09
CA LEU A 274 -10.88 -15.40 23.20
C LEU A 274 -11.56 -15.75 21.87
N GLY A 275 -12.91 -15.74 21.84
CA GLY A 275 -13.70 -16.06 20.65
C GLY A 275 -15.17 -16.25 21.00
N TYR A 276 -15.92 -16.85 20.09
CA TYR A 276 -17.33 -17.17 20.26
C TYR A 276 -17.57 -18.64 19.95
N LYS A 277 -18.57 -19.20 20.58
CA LYS A 277 -19.02 -20.56 20.23
C LYS A 277 -19.74 -20.49 18.90
N GLU A 278 -19.17 -21.10 17.88
CA GLU A 278 -19.72 -21.12 16.53
C GLU A 278 -20.28 -22.50 16.20
N ASN A 279 -21.54 -22.59 15.81
CA ASN A 279 -22.18 -23.82 15.37
C ASN A 279 -22.60 -23.65 13.93
N LYS A 280 -22.12 -24.53 13.05
CA LYS A 280 -22.57 -24.56 11.65
C LYS A 280 -24.04 -24.99 11.63
N ILE A 281 -24.90 -24.19 10.99
CA ILE A 281 -26.34 -24.40 10.93
C ILE A 281 -26.85 -24.66 9.52
N GLY A 282 -26.03 -24.45 8.48
CA GLY A 282 -26.44 -24.70 7.11
C GLY A 282 -25.44 -24.25 6.07
N ILE A 283 -25.86 -24.36 4.82
CA ILE A 283 -25.13 -23.90 3.64
C ILE A 283 -26.07 -23.07 2.79
N ILE A 284 -25.58 -21.94 2.31
CA ILE A 284 -26.27 -21.08 1.35
C ILE A 284 -25.48 -20.96 0.06
N GLN A 285 -26.14 -20.68 -1.05
CA GLN A 285 -25.52 -20.46 -2.36
C GLN A 285 -25.91 -19.07 -2.88
N ILE A 286 -24.90 -18.28 -3.27
CA ILE A 286 -25.09 -16.96 -3.84
C ILE A 286 -25.84 -17.08 -5.18
N ASN A 287 -26.99 -16.43 -5.30
CA ASN A 287 -27.78 -16.37 -6.52
C ASN A 287 -27.40 -15.15 -7.35
N ASN A 288 -27.46 -13.96 -6.74
CA ASN A 288 -27.15 -12.70 -7.40
C ASN A 288 -26.66 -11.64 -6.41
N HIS A 289 -26.08 -10.58 -6.96
CA HIS A 289 -25.73 -9.37 -6.22
C HIS A 289 -26.73 -8.27 -6.55
N GLN A 290 -27.51 -7.81 -5.57
CA GLN A 290 -28.48 -6.75 -5.76
C GLN A 290 -27.85 -5.37 -5.87
N ASN A 291 -26.73 -5.14 -5.15
CA ASN A 291 -25.92 -3.93 -5.21
C ASN A 291 -24.50 -4.20 -4.70
N GLU A 292 -23.72 -3.14 -4.44
CA GLU A 292 -22.35 -3.25 -3.96
C GLU A 292 -22.21 -3.98 -2.62
N ASN A 293 -23.22 -3.91 -1.75
CA ASN A 293 -23.16 -4.37 -0.36
C ASN A 293 -24.19 -5.47 -0.04
N LEU A 294 -25.05 -5.82 -0.97
CA LEU A 294 -26.17 -6.75 -0.72
C LEU A 294 -26.20 -7.85 -1.78
N SER A 295 -26.23 -9.08 -1.32
CA SER A 295 -26.45 -10.27 -2.12
C SER A 295 -27.66 -11.05 -1.64
N GLU A 296 -28.27 -11.75 -2.59
CA GLU A 296 -29.30 -12.75 -2.34
C GLU A 296 -28.72 -14.14 -2.57
N ALA A 297 -29.02 -15.04 -1.65
CA ALA A 297 -28.61 -16.44 -1.68
C ALA A 297 -29.81 -17.34 -1.41
N SER A 298 -29.75 -18.59 -1.81
CA SER A 298 -30.72 -19.63 -1.45
C SER A 298 -30.16 -20.61 -0.43
N ILE A 299 -31.02 -21.15 0.41
CA ILE A 299 -30.64 -22.21 1.36
C ILE A 299 -30.46 -23.52 0.56
N VAL A 300 -29.28 -24.15 0.74
CA VAL A 300 -28.93 -25.43 0.14
C VAL A 300 -29.20 -26.57 1.10
N SER A 301 -28.81 -26.41 2.37
CA SER A 301 -29.02 -27.40 3.43
C SER A 301 -29.03 -26.75 4.81
#